data_5d5621f4e39605e9fcdf5a3172325220
#
_entry.id   5d5621f4e39605e9fcdf5a3172325220
#
_cell.length_a   1.000
_cell.length_b   1.000
_cell.length_c   1.000
_cell.angle_alpha   90.00
_cell.angle_beta   90.00
_cell.angle_gamma   90.00
#
_symmetry.space_group_name_H-M   'P 1'
#
loop_
_entity.id
_entity.type
_entity.pdbx_description
1 polymer ?
#
loop_
_entity_poly.entity_id
_entity_poly.type
_entity_poly.pdbx_seq_one_letter_code
_entity_poly.pdbx_strand_id
1 'polypeptide(L)'
;MNIFPRLKIKSFLDAVLSPIKEETPFFFMFLLFISVPIIRLLISDIHYLNFGSAFSLLFESFFRAFAITYLISLFIKIFGGKKKLLKSFWYLVGLLLFGVFIYLQAVFKMFIQPNIIMLLGETTLKETREFFSTFLLTKESVLAIILILLGIFIVYIVERRKKIIDRSLSCFFDNIICRIVLICILFLGTFQLVKGYAQILACNNIDELPVDGYRNDVVTESFYSLYSIRLVNKEMHKAIVETTHIKQSSMQGDSLNVIYVIGESYIKHHSQLYGYDLPTTPLLQKEKDNGNLFIFKNVITPYNYTSLALKNTFSINSFNDNEKWSDYPFFPAIFKKAGFNVYFWDAQRGDEEQFLSVFSLNSFLYNKEIKKIAYTQTDHGTYSYDDELINNFEKSHVKRAKWNLFMFHLWGQHHECAQRYPHINKFNRFSAKDIKRTVSYLTESKKQAIAEYDNATYYNDYVVEHIINLFRNENTVLVYFSDHGEEIYDYQDSKGRTNLIRGGQNLKKGLECQYSVPFVIWCSDKFKNKNPKIMEQIRCSLTKPFSTDNVSQLVFYLSGLKTSYYNSNRNILSPTFKIKERILFNFIRENKKLA
;
A
#
# COMPACT_ATOMS: atom_id res chain seq x y z
N MET A 1 -65.03 5.07 -19.91
CA MET A 1 -63.87 4.62 -20.69
C MET A 1 -62.58 5.03 -19.97
N ASN A 2 -62.01 4.26 -18.98
CA ASN A 2 -60.67 4.56 -18.39
C ASN A 2 -60.26 3.54 -17.29
N ILE A 3 -60.77 2.30 -17.28
CA ILE A 3 -60.39 1.28 -16.27
C ILE A 3 -59.25 0.38 -16.77
N PHE A 4 -59.15 0.14 -18.05
CA PHE A 4 -58.18 -0.76 -18.67
C PHE A 4 -56.70 -0.33 -18.56
N PRO A 5 -56.28 0.96 -18.71
CA PRO A 5 -54.91 1.36 -18.53
C PRO A 5 -54.43 1.28 -17.08
N ARG A 6 -55.28 1.58 -16.07
CA ARG A 6 -54.95 1.50 -14.65
C ARG A 6 -54.66 0.08 -14.16
N LEU A 7 -55.42 -0.93 -14.64
CA LEU A 7 -55.20 -2.34 -14.33
C LEU A 7 -53.85 -2.87 -14.90
N LYS A 8 -53.51 -2.50 -16.14
CA LYS A 8 -52.21 -2.86 -16.75
C LYS A 8 -51.04 -2.21 -16.04
N ILE A 9 -51.15 -0.94 -15.67
CA ILE A 9 -50.08 -0.23 -14.92
C ILE A 9 -49.91 -0.85 -13.54
N LYS A 10 -50.96 -1.16 -12.82
CA LYS A 10 -50.87 -1.77 -11.49
C LYS A 10 -50.21 -3.14 -11.55
N SER A 11 -50.56 -4.00 -12.52
CA SER A 11 -49.93 -5.32 -12.69
C SER A 11 -48.45 -5.22 -13.09
N PHE A 12 -48.06 -4.25 -13.91
CA PHE A 12 -46.66 -3.99 -14.24
C PHE A 12 -45.85 -3.56 -13.01
N LEU A 13 -46.37 -2.59 -12.23
CA LEU A 13 -45.71 -2.13 -11.01
C LEU A 13 -45.58 -3.26 -9.98
N ASP A 14 -46.59 -4.14 -9.86
CA ASP A 14 -46.53 -5.31 -8.98
C ASP A 14 -45.46 -6.30 -9.46
N ALA A 15 -45.35 -6.55 -10.75
CA ALA A 15 -44.34 -7.45 -11.31
C ALA A 15 -42.91 -6.93 -11.05
N VAL A 16 -42.67 -5.64 -11.29
CA VAL A 16 -41.35 -5.01 -11.06
C VAL A 16 -40.98 -5.00 -9.58
N LEU A 17 -41.91 -4.71 -8.68
CA LEU A 17 -41.62 -4.63 -7.24
C LEU A 17 -41.70 -5.96 -6.52
N SER A 18 -42.13 -7.03 -7.20
CA SER A 18 -42.28 -8.36 -6.58
C SER A 18 -40.99 -8.92 -5.96
N PRO A 19 -39.75 -8.72 -6.49
CA PRO A 19 -38.55 -9.19 -5.82
C PRO A 19 -38.33 -8.57 -4.44
N ILE A 20 -38.70 -7.29 -4.28
CA ILE A 20 -38.64 -6.58 -3.00
C ILE A 20 -39.74 -7.10 -2.05
N LYS A 21 -40.97 -7.19 -2.55
CA LYS A 21 -42.14 -7.62 -1.75
C LYS A 21 -42.01 -9.06 -1.24
N GLU A 22 -41.55 -9.98 -2.07
CA GLU A 22 -41.42 -11.38 -1.71
C GLU A 22 -40.23 -11.65 -0.76
N GLU A 23 -39.15 -10.86 -0.85
CA GLU A 23 -37.96 -11.01 -0.03
C GLU A 23 -37.64 -9.76 0.78
N THR A 24 -38.66 -9.10 1.31
CA THR A 24 -38.54 -7.84 2.07
C THR A 24 -37.44 -7.88 3.15
N PRO A 25 -37.41 -8.87 4.09
CA PRO A 25 -36.34 -8.94 5.08
C PRO A 25 -34.94 -9.01 4.47
N PHE A 26 -34.76 -9.88 3.48
CA PHE A 26 -33.50 -10.03 2.79
C PHE A 26 -33.07 -8.73 2.12
N PHE A 27 -33.99 -8.10 1.38
CA PHE A 27 -33.71 -6.88 0.65
C PHE A 27 -33.19 -5.77 1.57
N PHE A 28 -33.90 -5.47 2.67
CA PHE A 28 -33.48 -4.39 3.55
C PHE A 28 -32.22 -4.73 4.35
N MET A 29 -32.04 -5.97 4.79
CA MET A 29 -30.84 -6.36 5.52
C MET A 29 -29.60 -6.38 4.62
N PHE A 30 -29.72 -6.91 3.40
CA PHE A 30 -28.60 -6.91 2.46
C PHE A 30 -28.22 -5.49 2.02
N LEU A 31 -29.23 -4.64 1.74
CA LEU A 31 -29.03 -3.23 1.45
C LEU A 31 -28.28 -2.54 2.60
N LEU A 32 -28.68 -2.78 3.84
CA LEU A 32 -28.01 -2.23 5.02
C LEU A 32 -26.52 -2.64 5.03
N PHE A 33 -26.23 -3.92 4.87
CA PHE A 33 -24.86 -4.43 4.93
C PHE A 33 -23.94 -3.80 3.86
N ILE A 34 -24.41 -3.70 2.62
CA ILE A 34 -23.58 -3.13 1.55
C ILE A 34 -23.52 -1.61 1.57
N SER A 35 -24.46 -0.94 2.28
CA SER A 35 -24.53 0.53 2.37
C SER A 35 -23.76 1.12 3.57
N VAL A 36 -23.06 0.31 4.37
CA VAL A 36 -22.33 0.81 5.55
C VAL A 36 -21.29 1.87 5.23
N PRO A 37 -20.53 1.80 4.11
CA PRO A 37 -19.64 2.90 3.74
C PRO A 37 -20.36 4.24 3.55
N ILE A 38 -21.60 4.20 3.06
CA ILE A 38 -22.44 5.39 2.87
C ILE A 38 -22.81 6.01 4.21
N ILE A 39 -23.17 5.18 5.19
CA ILE A 39 -23.50 5.64 6.56
C ILE A 39 -22.29 6.33 7.18
N ARG A 40 -21.10 5.80 6.97
CA ARG A 40 -19.87 6.42 7.45
C ARG A 40 -19.61 7.77 6.79
N LEU A 41 -19.78 7.90 5.47
CA LEU A 41 -19.64 9.18 4.77
C LEU A 41 -20.53 10.26 5.41
N LEU A 42 -21.77 9.89 5.80
CA LEU A 42 -22.69 10.80 6.49
C LEU A 42 -22.18 11.24 7.86
N ILE A 43 -21.53 10.34 8.61
CA ILE A 43 -21.17 10.63 10.00
C ILE A 43 -19.82 11.36 10.09
N SER A 44 -18.85 11.03 9.23
CA SER A 44 -17.46 11.47 9.41
C SER A 44 -16.92 12.38 8.33
N ASP A 45 -17.31 12.20 7.08
CA ASP A 45 -16.63 12.83 5.95
C ASP A 45 -17.42 13.99 5.35
N ILE A 46 -18.72 14.13 5.72
CA ILE A 46 -19.61 15.19 5.22
C ILE A 46 -19.09 16.60 5.54
N HIS A 47 -18.36 16.74 6.65
CA HIS A 47 -17.78 18.03 7.07
C HIS A 47 -16.61 18.50 6.20
N TYR A 48 -16.02 17.62 5.40
CA TYR A 48 -14.85 17.93 4.55
C TYR A 48 -15.21 18.09 3.07
N LEU A 49 -16.43 17.72 2.69
CA LEU A 49 -16.94 17.86 1.34
C LEU A 49 -17.87 19.10 1.28
N ASN A 50 -17.87 19.81 0.16
CA ASN A 50 -18.94 20.77 -0.04
C ASN A 50 -20.28 20.02 -0.13
N PHE A 51 -21.36 20.67 0.33
CA PHE A 51 -22.67 20.02 0.45
C PHE A 51 -23.13 19.35 -0.86
N GLY A 52 -22.91 19.98 -2.01
CA GLY A 52 -23.30 19.43 -3.31
C GLY A 52 -22.57 18.14 -3.67
N SER A 53 -21.25 18.09 -3.45
CA SER A 53 -20.44 16.90 -3.73
C SER A 53 -20.74 15.76 -2.78
N ALA A 54 -20.94 16.05 -1.50
CA ALA A 54 -21.34 15.06 -0.50
C ALA A 54 -22.69 14.44 -0.84
N PHE A 55 -23.67 15.29 -1.16
CA PHE A 55 -25.02 14.87 -1.52
C PHE A 55 -25.03 14.00 -2.80
N SER A 56 -24.31 14.41 -3.85
CA SER A 56 -24.20 13.64 -5.10
C SER A 56 -23.61 12.25 -4.84
N LEU A 57 -22.52 12.19 -4.07
CA LEU A 57 -21.82 10.92 -3.77
C LEU A 57 -22.70 9.96 -2.96
N LEU A 58 -23.37 10.47 -1.94
CA LEU A 58 -24.31 9.69 -1.12
C LEU A 58 -25.48 9.15 -1.94
N PHE A 59 -26.05 10.01 -2.77
CA PHE A 59 -27.18 9.68 -3.61
C PHE A 59 -26.82 8.60 -4.64
N GLU A 60 -25.72 8.80 -5.36
CA GLU A 60 -25.24 7.84 -6.36
C GLU A 60 -24.90 6.47 -5.75
N SER A 61 -24.23 6.47 -4.59
CA SER A 61 -23.84 5.25 -3.90
C SER A 61 -25.04 4.48 -3.36
N PHE A 62 -26.00 5.18 -2.75
CA PHE A 62 -27.23 4.57 -2.27
C PHE A 62 -28.05 3.94 -3.39
N PHE A 63 -28.19 4.64 -4.50
CA PHE A 63 -28.95 4.12 -5.63
C PHE A 63 -28.27 2.91 -6.29
N ARG A 64 -26.94 2.90 -6.38
CA ARG A 64 -26.22 1.69 -6.82
C ARG A 64 -26.45 0.52 -5.87
N ALA A 65 -26.29 0.72 -4.57
CA ALA A 65 -26.53 -0.30 -3.57
C ALA A 65 -27.97 -0.87 -3.66
N PHE A 66 -28.96 0.01 -3.84
CA PHE A 66 -30.35 -0.37 -4.03
C PHE A 66 -30.52 -1.25 -5.28
N ALA A 67 -29.95 -0.84 -6.43
CA ALA A 67 -30.04 -1.61 -7.67
C ALA A 67 -29.33 -2.97 -7.57
N ILE A 68 -28.15 -3.04 -6.95
CA ILE A 68 -27.44 -4.31 -6.69
C ILE A 68 -28.30 -5.24 -5.86
N THR A 69 -28.86 -4.74 -4.77
CA THR A 69 -29.73 -5.52 -3.86
C THR A 69 -30.97 -6.01 -4.58
N TYR A 70 -31.56 -5.17 -5.45
CA TYR A 70 -32.71 -5.54 -6.28
C TYR A 70 -32.35 -6.68 -7.25
N LEU A 71 -31.24 -6.58 -7.96
CA LEU A 71 -30.81 -7.63 -8.89
C LEU A 71 -30.57 -8.97 -8.19
N ILE A 72 -29.98 -8.94 -7.00
CA ILE A 72 -29.78 -10.15 -6.19
C ILE A 72 -31.11 -10.72 -5.72
N SER A 73 -32.06 -9.89 -5.29
CA SER A 73 -33.40 -10.31 -4.89
C SER A 73 -34.19 -10.89 -6.07
N LEU A 74 -34.04 -10.30 -7.26
CA LEU A 74 -34.61 -10.81 -8.50
C LEU A 74 -34.01 -12.18 -8.87
N PHE A 75 -32.69 -12.33 -8.75
CA PHE A 75 -32.01 -13.59 -8.98
C PHE A 75 -32.51 -14.69 -8.02
N ILE A 76 -32.62 -14.39 -6.72
CA ILE A 76 -33.17 -15.32 -5.73
C ILE A 76 -34.61 -15.72 -6.09
N LYS A 77 -35.41 -14.78 -6.57
CA LYS A 77 -36.79 -15.03 -6.99
C LYS A 77 -36.86 -15.96 -8.21
N ILE A 78 -36.06 -15.71 -9.25
CA ILE A 78 -36.04 -16.51 -10.49
C ILE A 78 -35.64 -17.96 -10.20
N PHE A 79 -34.67 -18.19 -9.31
CA PHE A 79 -34.18 -19.52 -8.94
C PHE A 79 -34.93 -20.11 -7.73
N GLY A 80 -36.25 -19.95 -7.66
CA GLY A 80 -37.11 -20.27 -6.54
C GLY A 80 -36.96 -21.66 -5.93
N GLY A 81 -36.58 -22.70 -6.70
CA GLY A 81 -36.36 -24.06 -6.16
C GLY A 81 -35.16 -24.18 -5.19
N LYS A 82 -34.21 -23.25 -5.23
CA LYS A 82 -33.03 -23.19 -4.33
C LYS A 82 -33.01 -21.91 -3.47
N LYS A 83 -34.14 -21.28 -3.30
CA LYS A 83 -34.31 -19.96 -2.66
C LYS A 83 -33.63 -19.84 -1.30
N LYS A 84 -33.79 -20.82 -0.42
CA LYS A 84 -33.17 -20.80 0.91
C LYS A 84 -31.65 -20.81 0.84
N LEU A 85 -31.09 -21.68 0.00
CA LEU A 85 -29.65 -21.81 -0.17
C LEU A 85 -29.03 -20.52 -0.74
N LEU A 86 -29.64 -19.98 -1.80
CA LEU A 86 -29.19 -18.74 -2.42
C LEU A 86 -29.26 -17.55 -1.45
N LYS A 87 -30.34 -17.48 -0.68
CA LYS A 87 -30.51 -16.43 0.33
C LYS A 87 -29.46 -16.53 1.43
N SER A 88 -29.20 -17.74 1.94
CA SER A 88 -28.14 -17.97 2.92
C SER A 88 -26.76 -17.62 2.38
N PHE A 89 -26.48 -17.98 1.14
CA PHE A 89 -25.23 -17.62 0.46
C PHE A 89 -25.04 -16.09 0.38
N TRP A 90 -26.05 -15.36 -0.10
CA TRP A 90 -25.96 -13.91 -0.21
C TRP A 90 -25.92 -13.19 1.14
N TYR A 91 -26.60 -13.73 2.16
CA TYR A 91 -26.42 -13.21 3.53
C TYR A 91 -24.99 -13.40 4.02
N LEU A 92 -24.38 -14.55 3.75
CA LEU A 92 -22.99 -14.81 4.11
C LEU A 92 -22.06 -13.81 3.40
N VAL A 93 -22.25 -13.58 2.10
CA VAL A 93 -21.48 -12.61 1.33
C VAL A 93 -21.65 -11.19 1.89
N GLY A 94 -22.88 -10.77 2.13
CA GLY A 94 -23.17 -9.44 2.71
C GLY A 94 -22.55 -9.24 4.08
N LEU A 95 -22.64 -10.25 4.96
CA LEU A 95 -22.02 -10.21 6.30
C LEU A 95 -20.50 -10.22 6.24
N LEU A 96 -19.90 -10.97 5.31
CA LEU A 96 -18.43 -10.94 5.09
C LEU A 96 -17.97 -9.54 4.65
N LEU A 97 -18.61 -8.97 3.65
CA LEU A 97 -18.28 -7.63 3.15
C LEU A 97 -18.48 -6.56 4.24
N PHE A 98 -19.59 -6.65 4.97
CA PHE A 98 -19.87 -5.80 6.14
C PHE A 98 -18.78 -5.94 7.20
N GLY A 99 -18.43 -7.19 7.56
CA GLY A 99 -17.44 -7.48 8.58
C GLY A 99 -16.04 -6.96 8.21
N VAL A 100 -15.60 -7.21 6.98
CA VAL A 100 -14.33 -6.69 6.47
C VAL A 100 -14.32 -5.17 6.51
N PHE A 101 -15.39 -4.53 6.05
CA PHE A 101 -15.49 -3.07 6.09
C PHE A 101 -15.43 -2.53 7.52
N ILE A 102 -16.24 -3.06 8.45
CA ILE A 102 -16.25 -2.62 9.85
C ILE A 102 -14.88 -2.82 10.49
N TYR A 103 -14.23 -3.96 10.24
CA TYR A 103 -12.90 -4.24 10.76
C TYR A 103 -11.86 -3.25 10.25
N LEU A 104 -11.79 -3.03 8.94
CA LEU A 104 -10.88 -2.05 8.34
C LEU A 104 -11.11 -0.64 8.87
N GLN A 105 -12.37 -0.28 9.11
CA GLN A 105 -12.72 1.01 9.67
C GLN A 105 -12.38 1.14 11.15
N ALA A 106 -12.64 0.12 11.95
CA ALA A 106 -12.38 0.16 13.38
C ALA A 106 -10.88 0.21 13.68
N VAL A 107 -10.10 -0.66 13.04
CA VAL A 107 -8.67 -0.85 13.32
C VAL A 107 -7.80 0.14 12.54
N PHE A 108 -8.02 0.27 11.23
CA PHE A 108 -7.12 1.01 10.33
C PHE A 108 -7.68 2.33 9.84
N LYS A 109 -8.96 2.64 10.11
CA LYS A 109 -9.65 3.83 9.58
C LYS A 109 -9.64 3.91 8.04
N MET A 110 -9.64 2.76 7.36
CA MET A 110 -9.50 2.63 5.91
C MET A 110 -10.75 2.03 5.26
N PHE A 111 -10.91 2.31 3.97
CA PHE A 111 -11.89 1.65 3.09
C PHE A 111 -11.31 0.37 2.48
N ILE A 112 -12.12 -0.43 1.79
CA ILE A 112 -11.62 -1.50 0.93
C ILE A 112 -10.96 -0.81 -0.28
N GLN A 113 -9.65 -0.97 -0.40
CA GLN A 113 -8.82 -0.33 -1.43
C GLN A 113 -7.97 -1.37 -2.15
N PRO A 114 -7.52 -1.09 -3.39
CA PRO A 114 -6.69 -2.01 -4.16
C PRO A 114 -5.44 -2.48 -3.41
N ASN A 115 -4.76 -1.56 -2.73
CA ASN A 115 -3.57 -1.86 -1.94
C ASN A 115 -3.83 -2.84 -0.79
N ILE A 116 -5.00 -2.80 -0.15
CA ILE A 116 -5.36 -3.76 0.92
C ILE A 116 -5.54 -5.16 0.35
N ILE A 117 -6.22 -5.27 -0.80
CA ILE A 117 -6.40 -6.58 -1.45
C ILE A 117 -5.06 -7.10 -1.97
N MET A 118 -4.21 -6.22 -2.52
CA MET A 118 -2.84 -6.57 -2.91
C MET A 118 -2.03 -7.06 -1.70
N LEU A 119 -2.10 -6.33 -0.58
CA LEU A 119 -1.41 -6.70 0.66
C LEU A 119 -1.85 -8.08 1.16
N LEU A 120 -3.14 -8.39 1.15
CA LEU A 120 -3.65 -9.73 1.48
C LEU A 120 -3.05 -10.81 0.58
N GLY A 121 -2.81 -10.49 -0.69
CA GLY A 121 -2.17 -11.40 -1.65
C GLY A 121 -0.65 -11.52 -1.47
N GLU A 122 0.00 -10.56 -0.86
CA GLU A 122 1.45 -10.51 -0.61
C GLU A 122 1.83 -11.05 0.78
N THR A 123 0.85 -11.14 1.69
CA THR A 123 1.07 -11.51 3.09
C THR A 123 1.49 -12.97 3.23
N THR A 124 2.65 -13.20 3.84
CA THR A 124 3.18 -14.52 4.16
C THR A 124 2.46 -15.15 5.37
N LEU A 125 2.62 -16.47 5.59
CA LEU A 125 2.06 -17.12 6.79
C LEU A 125 2.66 -16.55 8.09
N LYS A 126 3.92 -16.11 8.07
CA LYS A 126 4.57 -15.45 9.20
C LYS A 126 3.88 -14.12 9.50
N GLU A 127 3.75 -13.27 8.50
CA GLU A 127 3.04 -11.97 8.63
C GLU A 127 1.57 -12.15 9.00
N THR A 128 0.90 -13.18 8.45
CA THR A 128 -0.46 -13.51 8.84
C THR A 128 -0.57 -13.81 10.34
N ARG A 129 0.33 -14.60 10.90
CA ARG A 129 0.37 -14.89 12.35
C ARG A 129 0.66 -13.62 13.17
N GLU A 130 1.60 -12.82 12.73
CA GLU A 130 1.94 -11.54 13.35
C GLU A 130 0.73 -10.59 13.32
N PHE A 131 0.05 -10.51 12.19
CA PHE A 131 -1.17 -9.72 12.03
C PHE A 131 -2.28 -10.16 13.01
N PHE A 132 -2.52 -11.47 13.11
CA PHE A 132 -3.52 -11.99 14.05
C PHE A 132 -3.17 -11.69 15.50
N SER A 133 -1.90 -11.86 15.89
CA SER A 133 -1.47 -11.60 17.27
C SER A 133 -1.60 -10.11 17.65
N THR A 134 -1.36 -9.22 16.69
CA THR A 134 -1.34 -7.77 16.92
C THR A 134 -2.71 -7.13 16.86
N PHE A 135 -3.49 -7.48 15.84
CA PHE A 135 -4.71 -6.74 15.51
C PHE A 135 -6.00 -7.45 15.86
N LEU A 136 -6.00 -8.77 16.03
CA LEU A 136 -7.24 -9.49 16.29
C LEU A 136 -7.77 -9.31 17.73
N LEU A 137 -6.88 -9.12 18.70
CA LEU A 137 -7.22 -8.98 20.11
C LEU A 137 -7.30 -7.52 20.59
N THR A 138 -7.35 -6.56 19.68
CA THR A 138 -7.56 -5.15 20.03
C THR A 138 -9.01 -4.88 20.43
N LYS A 139 -9.24 -3.78 21.19
CA LYS A 139 -10.61 -3.36 21.56
C LYS A 139 -11.48 -3.11 20.33
N GLU A 140 -10.88 -2.55 19.29
CA GLU A 140 -11.51 -2.23 18.02
C GLU A 140 -11.92 -3.51 17.27
N SER A 141 -11.09 -4.53 17.29
CA SER A 141 -11.39 -5.84 16.69
C SER A 141 -12.51 -6.56 17.44
N VAL A 142 -12.49 -6.53 18.77
CA VAL A 142 -13.58 -7.08 19.59
C VAL A 142 -14.89 -6.38 19.28
N LEU A 143 -14.88 -5.04 19.14
CA LEU A 143 -16.07 -4.29 18.75
C LEU A 143 -16.57 -4.71 17.36
N ALA A 144 -15.67 -4.86 16.39
CA ALA A 144 -16.04 -5.32 15.05
C ALA A 144 -16.69 -6.71 15.09
N ILE A 145 -16.13 -7.65 15.84
CA ILE A 145 -16.70 -9.00 16.02
C ILE A 145 -18.10 -8.93 16.66
N ILE A 146 -18.26 -8.10 17.70
CA ILE A 146 -19.59 -7.90 18.34
C ILE A 146 -20.61 -7.38 17.32
N LEU A 147 -20.24 -6.41 16.48
CA LEU A 147 -21.13 -5.87 15.45
C LEU A 147 -21.49 -6.91 14.39
N ILE A 148 -20.57 -7.80 14.00
CA ILE A 148 -20.86 -8.90 13.08
C ILE A 148 -21.83 -9.89 13.72
N LEU A 149 -21.59 -10.30 14.97
CA LEU A 149 -22.49 -11.19 15.70
C LEU A 149 -23.88 -10.59 15.89
N LEU A 150 -23.96 -9.30 16.17
CA LEU A 150 -25.20 -8.55 16.23
C LEU A 150 -25.91 -8.56 14.86
N GLY A 151 -25.17 -8.36 13.76
CA GLY A 151 -25.71 -8.46 12.40
C GLY A 151 -26.33 -9.83 12.12
N ILE A 152 -25.65 -10.91 12.48
CA ILE A 152 -26.17 -12.29 12.36
C ILE A 152 -27.44 -12.46 13.18
N PHE A 153 -27.45 -11.98 14.43
CA PHE A 153 -28.59 -12.06 15.31
C PHE A 153 -29.81 -11.28 14.78
N ILE A 154 -29.57 -10.09 14.24
CA ILE A 154 -30.62 -9.27 13.62
C ILE A 154 -31.21 -9.98 12.41
N VAL A 155 -30.37 -10.53 11.51
CA VAL A 155 -30.85 -11.33 10.36
C VAL A 155 -31.75 -12.47 10.83
N TYR A 156 -31.34 -13.20 11.84
CA TYR A 156 -32.15 -14.30 12.39
C TYR A 156 -33.51 -13.82 12.90
N ILE A 157 -33.56 -12.73 13.64
CA ILE A 157 -34.83 -12.17 14.15
C ILE A 157 -35.73 -11.69 13.01
N VAL A 158 -35.16 -10.92 12.07
CA VAL A 158 -35.89 -10.29 10.97
C VAL A 158 -36.47 -11.37 10.05
N GLU A 159 -35.74 -12.43 9.74
CA GLU A 159 -36.23 -13.55 8.94
C GLU A 159 -37.34 -14.33 9.69
N ARG A 160 -37.23 -14.53 10.99
CA ARG A 160 -38.30 -15.16 11.78
C ARG A 160 -39.58 -14.32 11.83
N ARG A 161 -39.43 -13.00 11.81
CA ARG A 161 -40.57 -12.04 11.86
C ARG A 161 -41.04 -11.59 10.46
N LYS A 162 -40.63 -12.28 9.41
CA LYS A 162 -40.97 -11.92 8.01
C LYS A 162 -42.45 -11.61 7.82
N LYS A 163 -43.36 -12.49 8.28
CA LYS A 163 -44.82 -12.31 8.15
C LYS A 163 -45.34 -11.00 8.79
N ILE A 164 -44.74 -10.59 9.90
CA ILE A 164 -45.11 -9.34 10.60
C ILE A 164 -44.59 -8.16 9.80
N ILE A 165 -43.35 -8.22 9.33
CA ILE A 165 -42.71 -7.17 8.54
C ILE A 165 -43.48 -6.96 7.23
N ASP A 166 -43.79 -8.05 6.51
CA ASP A 166 -44.53 -7.99 5.25
C ASP A 166 -45.90 -7.34 5.46
N ARG A 167 -46.61 -7.68 6.57
CA ARG A 167 -47.90 -7.06 6.91
C ARG A 167 -47.74 -5.57 7.25
N SER A 168 -46.73 -5.19 8.02
CA SER A 168 -46.50 -3.80 8.40
C SER A 168 -46.13 -2.91 7.18
N LEU A 169 -45.46 -3.48 6.20
CA LEU A 169 -45.05 -2.76 4.97
C LEU A 169 -46.08 -2.87 3.84
N SER A 170 -47.15 -3.66 4.00
CA SER A 170 -48.17 -3.81 2.95
C SER A 170 -48.79 -2.47 2.53
N CYS A 171 -49.18 -1.62 3.50
CA CYS A 171 -49.69 -0.27 3.19
C CYS A 171 -48.73 0.59 2.36
N PHE A 172 -47.42 0.49 2.65
CA PHE A 172 -46.38 1.21 1.89
C PHE A 172 -46.32 0.69 0.46
N PHE A 173 -46.32 -0.63 0.26
CA PHE A 173 -46.27 -1.22 -1.08
C PHE A 173 -47.59 -1.09 -1.85
N ASP A 174 -48.71 -0.85 -1.18
CA ASP A 174 -50.00 -0.64 -1.84
C ASP A 174 -50.22 0.82 -2.23
N ASN A 175 -49.46 1.75 -1.65
CA ASN A 175 -49.55 3.15 -1.99
C ASN A 175 -48.86 3.40 -3.37
N ILE A 176 -49.63 3.99 -4.30
CA ILE A 176 -49.15 4.23 -5.68
C ILE A 176 -47.97 5.18 -5.74
N ILE A 177 -47.90 6.18 -4.87
CA ILE A 177 -46.80 7.15 -4.82
C ILE A 177 -45.52 6.44 -4.39
N CYS A 178 -45.60 5.60 -3.32
CA CYS A 178 -44.45 4.82 -2.86
C CYS A 178 -43.93 3.87 -3.95
N ARG A 179 -44.80 3.24 -4.72
CA ARG A 179 -44.42 2.37 -5.85
C ARG A 179 -43.68 3.15 -6.94
N ILE A 180 -44.20 4.32 -7.33
CA ILE A 180 -43.56 5.18 -8.32
C ILE A 180 -42.18 5.61 -7.81
N VAL A 181 -42.06 6.06 -6.57
CA VAL A 181 -40.77 6.44 -5.96
C VAL A 181 -39.77 5.29 -5.98
N LEU A 182 -40.18 4.08 -5.59
CA LEU A 182 -39.30 2.89 -5.60
C LEU A 182 -38.81 2.57 -7.02
N ILE A 183 -39.68 2.71 -8.03
CA ILE A 183 -39.30 2.46 -9.43
C ILE A 183 -38.38 3.54 -9.94
N CYS A 184 -38.60 4.81 -9.57
CA CYS A 184 -37.67 5.88 -9.90
C CYS A 184 -36.28 5.63 -9.26
N ILE A 185 -36.23 5.22 -7.98
CA ILE A 185 -35.00 4.83 -7.31
C ILE A 185 -34.32 3.68 -8.05
N LEU A 186 -35.07 2.65 -8.46
CA LEU A 186 -34.55 1.52 -9.19
C LEU A 186 -33.98 1.92 -10.56
N PHE A 187 -34.70 2.78 -11.31
CA PHE A 187 -34.25 3.29 -12.59
C PHE A 187 -32.96 4.10 -12.47
N LEU A 188 -32.94 5.06 -11.54
CA LEU A 188 -31.75 5.86 -11.26
C LEU A 188 -30.59 4.99 -10.76
N GLY A 189 -30.87 4.03 -9.89
CA GLY A 189 -29.88 3.08 -9.38
C GLY A 189 -29.27 2.22 -10.49
N THR A 190 -30.10 1.69 -11.40
CA THR A 190 -29.63 0.90 -12.54
C THR A 190 -28.78 1.77 -13.47
N PHE A 191 -29.20 3.02 -13.72
CA PHE A 191 -28.43 3.96 -14.52
C PHE A 191 -27.05 4.24 -13.89
N GLN A 192 -26.99 4.54 -12.58
CA GLN A 192 -25.73 4.78 -11.87
C GLN A 192 -24.86 3.52 -11.79
N LEU A 193 -25.46 2.36 -11.66
CA LEU A 193 -24.75 1.08 -11.68
C LEU A 193 -24.07 0.87 -13.02
N VAL A 194 -24.80 0.95 -14.12
CA VAL A 194 -24.25 0.76 -15.46
C VAL A 194 -23.19 1.80 -15.78
N LYS A 195 -23.45 3.09 -15.48
CA LYS A 195 -22.49 4.18 -15.68
C LYS A 195 -21.19 3.93 -14.90
N GLY A 196 -21.28 3.62 -13.60
CA GLY A 196 -20.11 3.41 -12.74
C GLY A 196 -19.26 2.22 -13.18
N TYR A 197 -19.89 1.08 -13.44
CA TYR A 197 -19.15 -0.10 -13.89
C TYR A 197 -18.60 0.07 -15.32
N ALA A 198 -19.32 0.74 -16.22
CA ALA A 198 -18.82 1.05 -17.55
C ALA A 198 -17.57 1.96 -17.49
N GLN A 199 -17.56 2.95 -16.61
CA GLN A 199 -16.39 3.81 -16.40
C GLN A 199 -15.18 3.01 -15.89
N ILE A 200 -15.37 2.12 -14.90
CA ILE A 200 -14.30 1.27 -14.38
C ILE A 200 -13.78 0.33 -15.49
N LEU A 201 -14.67 -0.33 -16.22
CA LEU A 201 -14.32 -1.32 -17.25
C LEU A 201 -13.68 -0.70 -18.51
N ALA A 202 -13.92 0.58 -18.77
CA ALA A 202 -13.30 1.31 -19.88
C ALA A 202 -11.83 1.64 -19.61
N CYS A 203 -11.37 1.60 -18.35
CA CYS A 203 -9.99 1.90 -18.00
C CYS A 203 -9.04 0.78 -18.42
N ASN A 204 -7.94 1.15 -19.06
CA ASN A 204 -6.92 0.21 -19.54
C ASN A 204 -5.68 0.15 -18.65
N ASN A 205 -5.59 1.05 -17.68
CA ASN A 205 -4.50 1.16 -16.72
C ASN A 205 -4.99 1.73 -15.39
N ILE A 206 -4.16 1.60 -14.34
CA ILE A 206 -4.56 1.98 -12.99
C ILE A 206 -4.78 3.49 -12.82
N ASP A 207 -4.05 4.32 -13.58
CA ASP A 207 -4.11 5.78 -13.46
C ASP A 207 -5.38 6.37 -14.07
N GLU A 208 -6.05 5.62 -14.96
CA GLU A 208 -7.33 6.00 -15.57
C GLU A 208 -8.51 5.72 -14.65
N LEU A 209 -8.33 4.90 -13.61
CA LEU A 209 -9.43 4.55 -12.71
C LEU A 209 -9.96 5.78 -11.99
N PRO A 210 -11.30 5.92 -11.86
CA PRO A 210 -11.91 7.04 -11.14
C PRO A 210 -11.38 7.16 -9.72
N VAL A 211 -10.95 8.36 -9.34
CA VAL A 211 -10.35 8.64 -8.03
C VAL A 211 -11.29 8.29 -6.87
N ASP A 212 -12.59 8.56 -7.02
CA ASP A 212 -13.61 8.31 -6.01
C ASP A 212 -14.27 6.93 -6.14
N GLY A 213 -13.76 6.08 -7.02
CA GLY A 213 -14.33 4.76 -7.30
C GLY A 213 -14.38 3.82 -6.08
N TYR A 214 -13.56 4.09 -5.06
CA TYR A 214 -13.50 3.34 -3.80
C TYR A 214 -14.40 3.93 -2.68
N ARG A 215 -15.09 5.05 -2.91
CA ARG A 215 -15.99 5.70 -1.93
C ARG A 215 -17.45 5.40 -2.25
N ASN A 216 -17.80 4.14 -2.42
CA ASN A 216 -19.12 3.71 -2.85
C ASN A 216 -19.75 2.74 -1.85
N ASP A 217 -20.69 1.94 -2.32
CA ASP A 217 -21.12 0.75 -1.61
C ASP A 217 -20.00 -0.31 -1.60
N VAL A 218 -20.03 -1.21 -0.62
CA VAL A 218 -18.94 -2.17 -0.40
C VAL A 218 -18.74 -3.16 -1.56
N VAL A 219 -19.77 -3.43 -2.36
CA VAL A 219 -19.69 -4.33 -3.53
C VAL A 219 -18.91 -3.64 -4.65
N THR A 220 -19.25 -2.36 -4.92
CA THR A 220 -18.55 -1.55 -5.92
C THR A 220 -17.10 -1.29 -5.52
N GLU A 221 -16.82 -1.02 -4.24
CA GLU A 221 -15.46 -0.89 -3.71
C GLU A 221 -14.64 -2.18 -3.95
N SER A 222 -15.23 -3.33 -3.64
CA SER A 222 -14.58 -4.62 -3.84
C SER A 222 -14.32 -4.91 -5.33
N PHE A 223 -15.29 -4.64 -6.19
CA PHE A 223 -15.13 -4.80 -7.65
C PHE A 223 -14.04 -3.87 -8.19
N TYR A 224 -14.07 -2.60 -7.81
CA TYR A 224 -13.06 -1.61 -8.19
C TYR A 224 -11.65 -2.08 -7.80
N SER A 225 -11.51 -2.56 -6.57
CA SER A 225 -10.23 -3.04 -6.06
C SER A 225 -9.72 -4.28 -6.80
N LEU A 226 -10.59 -5.26 -7.06
CA LEU A 226 -10.24 -6.45 -7.85
C LEU A 226 -9.88 -6.11 -9.31
N TYR A 227 -10.61 -5.17 -9.92
CA TYR A 227 -10.30 -4.72 -11.28
C TYR A 227 -8.96 -3.98 -11.34
N SER A 228 -8.66 -3.18 -10.33
CA SER A 228 -7.36 -2.50 -10.19
C SER A 228 -6.20 -3.50 -10.19
N ILE A 229 -6.35 -4.62 -9.47
CA ILE A 229 -5.35 -5.69 -9.45
C ILE A 229 -5.12 -6.28 -10.85
N ARG A 230 -6.20 -6.52 -11.60
CA ARG A 230 -6.08 -6.98 -12.99
C ARG A 230 -5.24 -6.02 -13.85
N LEU A 231 -5.44 -4.71 -13.66
CA LEU A 231 -4.66 -3.70 -14.39
C LEU A 231 -3.19 -3.72 -13.99
N VAL A 232 -2.90 -3.85 -12.69
CA VAL A 232 -1.52 -3.99 -12.18
C VAL A 232 -0.82 -5.19 -12.78
N ASN A 233 -1.48 -6.33 -12.88
CA ASN A 233 -0.88 -7.52 -13.51
C ASN A 233 -0.57 -7.34 -15.00
N LYS A 234 -1.44 -6.67 -15.71
CA LYS A 234 -1.18 -6.32 -17.12
C LYS A 234 0.08 -5.45 -17.23
N GLU A 235 0.26 -4.51 -16.32
CA GLU A 235 1.48 -3.68 -16.25
C GLU A 235 2.73 -4.50 -15.92
N MET A 236 2.64 -5.41 -14.95
CA MET A 236 3.75 -6.31 -14.59
C MET A 236 4.19 -7.17 -15.79
N HIS A 237 3.24 -7.75 -16.50
CA HIS A 237 3.55 -8.52 -17.72
C HIS A 237 4.26 -7.65 -18.76
N LYS A 238 3.81 -6.41 -18.96
CA LYS A 238 4.47 -5.45 -19.86
C LYS A 238 5.90 -5.15 -19.40
N ALA A 239 6.12 -4.90 -18.12
CA ALA A 239 7.45 -4.65 -17.57
C ALA A 239 8.42 -5.84 -17.80
N ILE A 240 7.93 -7.09 -17.72
CA ILE A 240 8.72 -8.28 -18.06
C ILE A 240 9.14 -8.23 -19.52
N VAL A 241 8.22 -7.93 -20.44
CA VAL A 241 8.48 -7.84 -21.88
C VAL A 241 9.53 -6.75 -22.16
N GLU A 242 9.36 -5.55 -21.62
CA GLU A 242 10.32 -4.44 -21.78
C GLU A 242 11.71 -4.81 -21.23
N THR A 243 11.76 -5.58 -20.13
CA THR A 243 13.02 -6.05 -19.54
C THR A 243 13.73 -7.08 -20.44
N THR A 244 13.03 -7.82 -21.29
CA THR A 244 13.67 -8.72 -22.26
C THR A 244 14.33 -7.96 -23.42
N HIS A 245 13.93 -6.72 -23.68
CA HIS A 245 14.38 -5.91 -24.83
C HIS A 245 15.31 -4.74 -24.45
N ILE A 246 16.14 -4.93 -23.41
CA ILE A 246 17.05 -3.87 -22.93
C ILE A 246 18.00 -3.40 -24.03
N LYS A 247 18.03 -2.07 -24.24
CA LYS A 247 18.98 -1.40 -25.13
C LYS A 247 20.42 -1.59 -24.66
N GLN A 248 21.37 -1.45 -25.58
CA GLN A 248 22.77 -1.62 -25.27
C GLN A 248 23.20 -0.72 -24.09
N SER A 249 23.84 -1.34 -23.13
CA SER A 249 24.42 -0.70 -21.95
C SER A 249 25.83 -1.22 -21.76
N SER A 250 26.75 -0.39 -21.28
CA SER A 250 28.15 -0.76 -21.13
C SER A 250 28.78 -0.14 -19.90
N MET A 251 29.79 -0.80 -19.37
CA MET A 251 30.64 -0.30 -18.31
C MET A 251 32.10 -0.31 -18.72
N GLN A 252 32.84 0.68 -18.28
CA GLN A 252 34.29 0.80 -18.48
C GLN A 252 34.95 1.31 -17.20
N GLY A 253 36.22 1.07 -17.01
CA GLY A 253 36.97 1.57 -15.86
C GLY A 253 37.35 0.47 -14.86
N ASP A 254 37.72 0.89 -13.66
CA ASP A 254 38.23 0.05 -12.59
C ASP A 254 37.14 -0.85 -11.98
N SER A 255 37.57 -1.79 -11.10
CA SER A 255 36.64 -2.59 -10.30
C SER A 255 35.81 -1.70 -9.38
N LEU A 256 34.54 -2.01 -9.26
CA LEU A 256 33.59 -1.26 -8.44
C LEU A 256 32.51 -2.17 -7.87
N ASN A 257 32.21 -1.99 -6.58
CA ASN A 257 31.02 -2.51 -5.95
C ASN A 257 30.01 -1.38 -5.73
N VAL A 258 28.81 -1.57 -6.21
CA VAL A 258 27.66 -0.73 -5.93
C VAL A 258 26.75 -1.52 -5.01
N ILE A 259 26.45 -0.97 -3.83
CA ILE A 259 25.57 -1.59 -2.85
C ILE A 259 24.28 -0.79 -2.78
N TYR A 260 23.17 -1.48 -2.92
CA TYR A 260 21.83 -0.92 -2.93
C TYR A 260 21.04 -1.55 -1.79
N VAL A 261 20.85 -0.82 -0.71
CA VAL A 261 20.16 -1.29 0.49
C VAL A 261 18.82 -0.63 0.60
N ILE A 262 17.76 -1.44 0.61
CA ILE A 262 16.39 -1.01 0.79
C ILE A 262 15.98 -1.35 2.22
N GLY A 263 15.74 -0.33 3.04
CA GLY A 263 15.10 -0.44 4.34
C GLY A 263 13.58 -0.46 4.19
N GLU A 264 12.89 -0.79 5.26
CA GLU A 264 11.44 -0.94 5.31
C GLU A 264 10.85 -0.12 6.45
N SER A 265 9.78 0.65 6.16
CA SER A 265 9.00 1.39 7.16
C SER A 265 9.82 2.35 8.06
N TYR A 266 10.97 2.87 7.58
CA TYR A 266 11.87 3.67 8.39
C TYR A 266 11.52 5.16 8.37
N ILE A 267 11.10 5.67 9.52
CA ILE A 267 10.76 7.07 9.73
C ILE A 267 12.05 7.87 9.97
N LYS A 268 12.31 8.85 9.11
CA LYS A 268 13.46 9.73 9.27
C LYS A 268 13.54 10.39 10.65
N HIS A 269 12.39 10.75 11.25
CA HIS A 269 12.32 11.46 12.52
C HIS A 269 12.71 10.61 13.74
N HIS A 270 12.81 9.28 13.60
CA HIS A 270 13.31 8.36 14.63
C HIS A 270 14.80 8.00 14.44
N SER A 271 15.50 8.74 13.59
CA SER A 271 16.93 8.55 13.37
C SER A 271 17.77 9.65 14.01
N GLN A 272 18.74 9.27 14.83
CA GLN A 272 19.74 10.20 15.39
C GLN A 272 20.47 11.00 14.30
N LEU A 273 20.72 10.39 13.12
CA LEU A 273 21.34 11.06 11.98
C LEU A 273 20.56 12.29 11.51
N TYR A 274 19.26 12.35 11.78
CA TYR A 274 18.37 13.46 11.41
C TYR A 274 17.93 14.31 12.61
N GLY A 275 18.55 14.11 13.78
CA GLY A 275 18.34 14.92 14.96
C GLY A 275 17.31 14.38 15.97
N TYR A 276 17.04 13.08 15.94
CA TYR A 276 16.24 12.42 16.98
C TYR A 276 17.03 12.37 18.29
N ASP A 277 16.34 12.59 19.41
CA ASP A 277 16.98 12.74 20.72
C ASP A 277 17.61 11.44 21.25
N LEU A 278 17.05 10.28 20.87
CA LEU A 278 17.62 8.99 21.28
C LEU A 278 18.73 8.55 20.32
N PRO A 279 19.79 7.91 20.84
CA PRO A 279 20.92 7.43 20.02
C PRO A 279 20.56 6.14 19.26
N THR A 280 19.66 6.26 18.29
CA THR A 280 19.15 5.14 17.49
C THR A 280 20.07 4.71 16.36
N THR A 281 21.05 5.55 15.97
CA THR A 281 21.97 5.26 14.86
C THR A 281 23.42 5.62 15.18
N PRO A 282 24.02 5.11 16.30
CA PRO A 282 25.35 5.53 16.74
C PRO A 282 26.49 5.05 15.83
N LEU A 283 26.36 3.90 15.14
CA LEU A 283 27.39 3.37 14.26
C LEU A 283 27.44 4.17 12.96
N LEU A 284 26.31 4.45 12.35
CA LEU A 284 26.23 5.30 11.18
C LEU A 284 26.59 6.77 11.51
N GLN A 285 26.32 7.24 12.73
CA GLN A 285 26.79 8.54 13.18
C GLN A 285 28.33 8.59 13.18
N LYS A 286 28.98 7.52 13.65
CA LYS A 286 30.45 7.41 13.60
C LYS A 286 30.96 7.41 12.15
N GLU A 287 30.32 6.74 11.21
CA GLU A 287 30.68 6.78 9.79
C GLU A 287 30.53 8.17 9.20
N LYS A 288 29.50 8.91 9.61
CA LYS A 288 29.32 10.32 9.24
C LYS A 288 30.47 11.19 9.79
N ASP A 289 30.82 11.02 11.06
CA ASP A 289 31.85 11.80 11.74
C ASP A 289 33.25 11.51 11.12
N ASN A 290 33.46 10.28 10.65
CA ASN A 290 34.65 9.89 9.89
C ASN A 290 34.65 10.41 8.44
N GLY A 291 33.59 11.08 7.97
CA GLY A 291 33.50 11.62 6.61
C GLY A 291 33.24 10.58 5.54
N ASN A 292 32.71 9.41 5.91
CA ASN A 292 32.40 8.31 4.99
C ASN A 292 30.91 8.26 4.61
N LEU A 293 30.02 8.76 5.50
CA LEU A 293 28.56 8.73 5.32
C LEU A 293 28.02 10.14 5.05
N PHE A 294 27.20 10.26 4.04
CA PHE A 294 26.60 11.51 3.55
C PHE A 294 25.08 11.43 3.67
N ILE A 295 24.48 12.36 4.45
CA ILE A 295 23.06 12.33 4.82
C ILE A 295 22.29 13.33 3.98
N PHE A 296 21.32 12.85 3.20
CA PHE A 296 20.43 13.69 2.40
C PHE A 296 19.20 14.07 3.25
N LYS A 297 19.04 15.36 3.51
CA LYS A 297 18.06 15.86 4.48
C LYS A 297 16.64 15.95 3.95
N ASN A 298 16.45 16.05 2.64
CA ASN A 298 15.17 16.38 2.02
C ASN A 298 14.74 15.33 0.97
N VAL A 299 14.55 14.09 1.44
CA VAL A 299 14.14 12.96 0.59
C VAL A 299 12.77 12.44 1.00
N ILE A 300 11.95 12.17 0.01
CA ILE A 300 10.64 11.52 0.16
C ILE A 300 10.54 10.30 -0.75
N THR A 301 9.62 9.42 -0.43
CA THR A 301 9.08 8.41 -1.34
C THR A 301 7.73 8.89 -1.90
N PRO A 302 7.36 8.59 -3.16
CA PRO A 302 6.05 8.96 -3.67
C PRO A 302 4.92 8.06 -3.16
N TYR A 303 5.25 6.92 -2.54
CA TYR A 303 4.28 5.94 -2.03
C TYR A 303 4.57 5.57 -0.58
N ASN A 304 3.52 5.25 0.17
CA ASN A 304 3.63 4.78 1.55
C ASN A 304 3.29 3.28 1.69
N TYR A 305 3.49 2.51 0.64
CA TYR A 305 3.33 1.04 0.61
C TYR A 305 4.48 0.40 -0.14
N THR A 306 5.03 -0.65 0.41
CA THR A 306 6.20 -1.38 -0.08
C THR A 306 6.10 -1.72 -1.57
N SER A 307 5.05 -2.41 -1.99
CA SER A 307 4.91 -2.85 -3.39
C SER A 307 4.87 -1.71 -4.39
N LEU A 308 4.22 -0.58 -4.04
CA LEU A 308 4.15 0.59 -4.92
C LEU A 308 5.48 1.35 -4.92
N ALA A 309 6.10 1.53 -3.76
CA ALA A 309 7.40 2.18 -3.65
C ALA A 309 8.47 1.40 -4.41
N LEU A 310 8.53 0.08 -4.23
CA LEU A 310 9.52 -0.77 -4.89
C LEU A 310 9.34 -0.87 -6.40
N LYS A 311 8.10 -0.87 -6.92
CA LYS A 311 7.86 -0.79 -8.37
C LYS A 311 8.59 0.40 -8.99
N ASN A 312 8.53 1.56 -8.34
CA ASN A 312 9.18 2.77 -8.85
C ASN A 312 10.68 2.78 -8.59
N THR A 313 11.16 2.28 -7.46
CA THR A 313 12.60 2.23 -7.17
C THR A 313 13.34 1.18 -7.98
N PHE A 314 12.66 0.13 -8.41
CA PHE A 314 13.21 -0.88 -9.33
C PHE A 314 12.99 -0.56 -10.81
N SER A 315 12.16 0.41 -11.13
CA SER A 315 12.00 0.96 -12.47
C SER A 315 12.97 2.13 -12.69
N ILE A 316 13.04 2.60 -13.92
CA ILE A 316 13.70 3.86 -14.27
C ILE A 316 12.71 4.98 -14.52
N ASN A 317 11.43 4.72 -14.24
CA ASN A 317 10.34 5.67 -14.34
C ASN A 317 10.39 6.69 -13.19
N SER A 318 9.86 7.89 -13.42
CA SER A 318 9.54 8.84 -12.36
C SER A 318 8.03 8.96 -12.22
N PHE A 319 7.56 9.11 -11.00
CA PHE A 319 6.14 9.32 -10.71
C PHE A 319 5.52 10.50 -11.49
N ASN A 320 6.34 11.48 -11.87
CA ASN A 320 5.93 12.65 -12.64
C ASN A 320 6.02 12.49 -14.17
N ASP A 321 6.42 11.33 -14.66
CA ASP A 321 6.51 11.09 -16.10
C ASP A 321 5.14 10.68 -16.66
N ASN A 322 4.92 10.90 -17.94
CA ASN A 322 3.71 10.46 -18.62
C ASN A 322 3.72 8.95 -18.89
N GLU A 323 4.94 8.39 -19.03
CA GLU A 323 5.15 6.95 -19.17
C GLU A 323 5.01 6.26 -17.81
N LYS A 324 4.71 4.97 -17.85
CA LYS A 324 4.51 4.14 -16.67
C LYS A 324 5.77 3.37 -16.30
N TRP A 325 5.82 2.90 -15.05
CA TRP A 325 6.89 2.02 -14.62
C TRP A 325 7.06 0.80 -15.52
N SER A 326 5.98 0.28 -16.07
CA SER A 326 5.94 -0.89 -16.96
C SER A 326 6.37 -0.61 -18.40
N ASP A 327 6.55 0.65 -18.77
CA ASP A 327 7.06 1.07 -20.10
C ASP A 327 8.59 1.02 -20.16
N TYR A 328 9.23 0.67 -19.07
CA TYR A 328 10.67 0.64 -18.90
C TYR A 328 11.15 -0.71 -18.38
N PRO A 329 12.41 -1.07 -18.70
CA PRO A 329 13.00 -2.29 -18.15
C PRO A 329 13.31 -2.15 -16.66
N PHE A 330 13.35 -3.30 -16.01
CA PHE A 330 13.80 -3.48 -14.64
C PHE A 330 15.26 -3.09 -14.49
N PHE A 331 15.60 -2.08 -13.65
CA PHE A 331 16.92 -1.48 -13.67
C PHE A 331 18.07 -2.45 -13.32
N PRO A 332 17.95 -3.46 -12.45
CA PRO A 332 19.01 -4.43 -12.22
C PRO A 332 19.41 -5.21 -13.48
N ALA A 333 18.45 -5.48 -14.37
CA ALA A 333 18.72 -6.13 -15.64
C ALA A 333 19.57 -5.25 -16.58
N ILE A 334 19.47 -3.92 -16.47
CA ILE A 334 20.34 -2.99 -17.22
C ILE A 334 21.80 -3.12 -16.74
N PHE A 335 22.03 -3.25 -15.44
CA PHE A 335 23.35 -3.52 -14.87
C PHE A 335 23.92 -4.85 -15.36
N LYS A 336 23.12 -5.90 -15.32
CA LYS A 336 23.56 -7.22 -15.81
C LYS A 336 23.90 -7.20 -17.29
N LYS A 337 23.09 -6.52 -18.11
CA LYS A 337 23.37 -6.32 -19.55
C LYS A 337 24.67 -5.56 -19.80
N ALA A 338 25.04 -4.65 -18.90
CA ALA A 338 26.29 -3.88 -18.97
C ALA A 338 27.53 -4.64 -18.46
N GLY A 339 27.36 -5.88 -17.98
CA GLY A 339 28.44 -6.74 -17.53
C GLY A 339 28.69 -6.78 -16.02
N PHE A 340 27.79 -6.22 -15.23
CA PHE A 340 27.83 -6.39 -13.77
C PHE A 340 27.37 -7.79 -13.38
N ASN A 341 27.98 -8.36 -12.32
CA ASN A 341 27.31 -9.39 -11.53
C ASN A 341 26.29 -8.70 -10.63
N VAL A 342 25.05 -9.20 -10.66
CA VAL A 342 23.93 -8.64 -9.90
C VAL A 342 23.47 -9.69 -8.87
N TYR A 343 23.48 -9.30 -7.60
CA TYR A 343 23.13 -10.12 -6.47
C TYR A 343 21.96 -9.53 -5.74
N PHE A 344 20.94 -10.33 -5.39
CA PHE A 344 19.78 -9.86 -4.66
C PHE A 344 19.48 -10.78 -3.48
N TRP A 345 19.60 -10.26 -2.27
CA TRP A 345 19.26 -10.85 -0.99
C TRP A 345 18.07 -10.13 -0.38
N ASP A 346 17.02 -10.88 -0.05
CA ASP A 346 15.72 -10.33 0.32
C ASP A 346 15.20 -11.00 1.60
N ALA A 347 15.17 -10.26 2.71
CA ALA A 347 14.65 -10.74 3.97
C ALA A 347 13.13 -10.97 3.93
N GLN A 348 12.41 -10.24 3.08
CA GLN A 348 10.95 -10.28 2.96
C GLN A 348 10.46 -11.30 1.93
N ARG A 349 11.36 -12.11 1.39
CA ARG A 349 10.98 -13.17 0.46
C ARG A 349 10.04 -14.16 1.14
N GLY A 350 8.86 -14.38 0.56
CA GLY A 350 7.96 -15.46 0.97
C GLY A 350 8.38 -16.81 0.40
N ASP A 351 7.92 -17.90 1.01
CA ASP A 351 8.15 -19.26 0.49
C ASP A 351 7.53 -19.43 -0.91
N GLU A 352 8.30 -19.96 -1.87
CA GLU A 352 7.85 -20.14 -3.27
C GLU A 352 6.59 -21.01 -3.39
N GLU A 353 6.34 -21.94 -2.46
CA GLU A 353 5.15 -22.80 -2.43
C GLU A 353 3.88 -22.10 -1.90
N GLN A 354 4.01 -20.94 -1.25
CA GLN A 354 2.90 -20.23 -0.62
C GLN A 354 2.35 -19.08 -1.47
N PHE A 355 2.91 -18.83 -2.65
CA PHE A 355 2.40 -17.81 -3.57
C PHE A 355 1.08 -18.22 -4.21
N LEU A 356 0.01 -18.20 -3.43
CA LEU A 356 -1.36 -18.26 -3.95
C LEU A 356 -1.78 -16.98 -4.67
N SER A 357 -0.97 -15.92 -4.61
CA SER A 357 -1.32 -14.64 -5.21
C SER A 357 -0.49 -14.36 -6.45
N VAL A 358 -1.17 -14.35 -7.57
CA VAL A 358 -0.68 -13.92 -8.89
C VAL A 358 -0.28 -12.43 -8.91
N PHE A 359 -0.36 -11.71 -7.79
CA PHE A 359 -0.44 -10.24 -7.73
C PHE A 359 0.68 -9.55 -6.97
N SER A 360 1.63 -10.30 -6.39
CA SER A 360 2.65 -9.69 -5.54
C SER A 360 3.82 -9.14 -6.36
N LEU A 361 4.47 -8.10 -5.83
CA LEU A 361 5.76 -7.64 -6.33
C LEU A 361 6.78 -8.80 -6.33
N ASN A 362 6.71 -9.67 -5.33
CA ASN A 362 7.49 -10.89 -5.25
C ASN A 362 7.31 -11.77 -6.49
N SER A 363 6.08 -11.93 -7.01
CA SER A 363 5.83 -12.65 -8.27
C SER A 363 6.61 -12.05 -9.44
N PHE A 364 6.79 -10.72 -9.48
CA PHE A 364 7.58 -10.07 -10.51
C PHE A 364 9.09 -10.24 -10.24
N LEU A 365 9.57 -9.93 -9.04
CA LEU A 365 11.00 -9.97 -8.69
C LEU A 365 11.58 -11.37 -8.84
N TYR A 366 10.80 -12.40 -8.51
CA TYR A 366 11.19 -13.82 -8.58
C TYR A 366 10.62 -14.57 -9.79
N ASN A 367 9.98 -13.86 -10.74
CA ASN A 367 9.58 -14.45 -12.02
C ASN A 367 10.79 -15.11 -12.71
N LYS A 368 10.59 -16.31 -13.29
CA LYS A 368 11.68 -17.09 -13.92
C LYS A 368 12.44 -16.30 -14.99
N GLU A 369 11.75 -15.53 -15.80
CA GLU A 369 12.38 -14.69 -16.83
C GLU A 369 13.16 -13.54 -16.20
N ILE A 370 12.58 -12.84 -15.22
CA ILE A 370 13.26 -11.75 -14.50
C ILE A 370 14.49 -12.28 -13.78
N LYS A 371 14.40 -13.41 -13.06
CA LYS A 371 15.57 -14.04 -12.39
C LYS A 371 16.70 -14.29 -13.38
N LYS A 372 16.39 -14.83 -14.56
CA LYS A 372 17.39 -15.16 -15.57
C LYS A 372 18.09 -13.92 -16.16
N ILE A 373 17.33 -12.85 -16.44
CA ILE A 373 17.85 -11.67 -17.13
C ILE A 373 18.40 -10.59 -16.20
N ALA A 374 17.92 -10.53 -14.94
CA ALA A 374 18.29 -9.47 -14.02
C ALA A 374 19.36 -9.87 -13.00
N TYR A 375 19.38 -11.13 -12.55
CA TYR A 375 20.26 -11.53 -11.45
C TYR A 375 21.33 -12.54 -11.88
N THR A 376 22.49 -12.45 -11.24
CA THR A 376 23.53 -13.47 -11.29
C THR A 376 23.23 -14.54 -10.26
N GLN A 377 22.79 -14.11 -9.07
CA GLN A 377 22.40 -14.99 -7.98
C GLN A 377 21.40 -14.29 -7.07
N THR A 378 20.45 -15.04 -6.52
CA THR A 378 19.54 -14.62 -5.45
C THR A 378 19.70 -15.58 -4.27
N ASP A 379 19.34 -15.13 -3.08
CA ASP A 379 19.24 -16.02 -1.92
C ASP A 379 18.01 -16.94 -2.00
N HIS A 380 18.00 -17.96 -1.12
CA HIS A 380 16.90 -18.92 -0.97
C HIS A 380 16.52 -19.11 0.50
N GLY A 381 17.03 -18.24 1.39
CA GLY A 381 16.77 -18.32 2.83
C GLY A 381 15.47 -17.69 3.27
N THR A 382 15.03 -18.09 4.46
CA THR A 382 14.01 -17.37 5.25
C THR A 382 14.68 -16.87 6.52
N TYR A 383 14.46 -15.63 6.88
CA TYR A 383 15.19 -14.94 7.93
C TYR A 383 14.24 -14.38 8.98
N SER A 384 14.60 -14.57 10.25
CA SER A 384 13.87 -13.92 11.35
C SER A 384 14.35 -12.49 11.56
N TYR A 385 15.66 -12.28 11.36
CA TYR A 385 16.34 -11.00 11.56
C TYR A 385 17.23 -10.65 10.37
N ASP A 386 17.46 -9.36 10.15
CA ASP A 386 18.24 -8.87 9.01
C ASP A 386 19.73 -9.29 9.07
N ASP A 387 20.32 -9.48 10.25
CA ASP A 387 21.70 -9.94 10.35
C ASP A 387 21.85 -11.40 9.89
N GLU A 388 20.81 -12.22 9.99
CA GLU A 388 20.81 -13.58 9.44
C GLU A 388 20.92 -13.56 7.90
N LEU A 389 20.24 -12.59 7.25
CA LEU A 389 20.36 -12.35 5.81
C LEU A 389 21.81 -12.00 5.44
N ILE A 390 22.43 -11.07 6.18
CA ILE A 390 23.80 -10.64 5.90
C ILE A 390 24.81 -11.75 6.18
N ASN A 391 24.62 -12.51 7.26
CA ASN A 391 25.45 -13.69 7.56
C ASN A 391 25.30 -14.78 6.48
N ASN A 392 24.10 -14.96 5.91
CA ASN A 392 23.88 -15.87 4.78
C ASN A 392 24.62 -15.39 3.52
N PHE A 393 24.56 -14.10 3.23
CA PHE A 393 25.31 -13.51 2.13
C PHE A 393 26.82 -13.73 2.30
N GLU A 394 27.37 -13.47 3.46
CA GLU A 394 28.79 -13.66 3.76
C GLU A 394 29.22 -15.13 3.56
N LYS A 395 28.43 -16.08 4.11
CA LYS A 395 28.67 -17.52 3.98
C LYS A 395 28.49 -18.05 2.55
N SER A 396 27.75 -17.36 1.70
CA SER A 396 27.50 -17.78 0.32
C SER A 396 28.73 -17.68 -0.57
N HIS A 397 29.78 -16.96 -0.13
CA HIS A 397 31.03 -16.75 -0.85
C HIS A 397 30.80 -16.39 -2.33
N VAL A 398 29.88 -15.45 -2.61
CA VAL A 398 29.52 -15.06 -3.96
C VAL A 398 30.78 -14.67 -4.78
N LYS A 399 30.87 -15.19 -6.00
CA LYS A 399 31.98 -14.92 -6.90
C LYS A 399 31.92 -13.45 -7.39
N ARG A 400 32.75 -12.59 -6.80
CA ARG A 400 32.83 -11.19 -7.19
C ARG A 400 33.48 -11.05 -8.57
N ALA A 401 32.86 -10.22 -9.43
CA ALA A 401 33.39 -9.81 -10.71
C ALA A 401 34.14 -8.47 -10.59
N LYS A 402 34.61 -7.95 -11.72
CA LYS A 402 35.17 -6.59 -11.78
C LYS A 402 34.15 -5.55 -11.37
N TRP A 403 32.88 -5.71 -11.77
CA TRP A 403 31.78 -4.82 -11.45
C TRP A 403 30.63 -5.62 -10.81
N ASN A 404 30.17 -5.17 -9.66
CA ASN A 404 29.12 -5.85 -8.91
C ASN A 404 28.06 -4.88 -8.46
N LEU A 405 26.80 -5.29 -8.55
CA LEU A 405 25.65 -4.67 -7.91
C LEU A 405 25.12 -5.64 -6.84
N PHE A 406 25.28 -5.26 -5.58
CA PHE A 406 24.71 -6.00 -4.44
C PHE A 406 23.46 -5.29 -3.94
N MET A 407 22.38 -6.01 -3.90
CA MET A 407 21.08 -5.50 -3.46
C MET A 407 20.62 -6.25 -2.22
N PHE A 408 20.28 -5.52 -1.19
CA PHE A 408 19.75 -6.05 0.07
C PHE A 408 18.40 -5.40 0.35
N HIS A 409 17.38 -6.21 0.57
CA HIS A 409 16.06 -5.77 1.00
C HIS A 409 15.81 -6.29 2.41
N LEU A 410 15.66 -5.38 3.37
CA LEU A 410 15.66 -5.66 4.79
C LEU A 410 14.21 -5.73 5.33
N TRP A 411 14.01 -6.44 6.44
CA TRP A 411 12.81 -6.33 7.26
C TRP A 411 12.69 -4.94 7.91
N GLY A 412 13.83 -4.32 8.23
CA GLY A 412 13.90 -2.99 8.82
C GLY A 412 12.99 -2.81 10.02
N GLN A 413 12.09 -1.81 9.95
CA GLN A 413 11.13 -1.49 11.00
C GLN A 413 9.69 -1.95 10.66
N HIS A 414 9.54 -3.00 9.83
CA HIS A 414 8.25 -3.51 9.41
C HIS A 414 7.33 -3.79 10.61
N HIS A 415 6.07 -3.52 10.44
CA HIS A 415 4.91 -3.42 11.32
C HIS A 415 5.03 -3.93 12.77
N GLU A 416 5.49 -5.16 13.03
CA GLU A 416 5.75 -5.70 14.37
C GLU A 416 7.21 -5.46 14.78
N CYS A 417 7.51 -4.21 15.12
CA CYS A 417 8.88 -3.77 15.40
C CYS A 417 9.57 -4.59 16.50
N ALA A 418 8.82 -5.06 17.50
CA ALA A 418 9.33 -5.96 18.52
C ALA A 418 9.90 -7.28 17.95
N GLN A 419 9.44 -7.70 16.78
CA GLN A 419 9.91 -8.92 16.12
C GLN A 419 11.04 -8.68 15.11
N ARG A 420 11.50 -7.42 14.95
CA ARG A 420 12.51 -7.05 13.95
C ARG A 420 13.94 -7.00 14.51
N TYR A 421 14.13 -7.27 15.79
CA TYR A 421 15.43 -7.34 16.42
C TYR A 421 15.49 -8.46 17.47
N PRO A 422 16.67 -9.08 17.71
CA PRO A 422 16.83 -10.05 18.78
C PRO A 422 16.62 -9.43 20.16
N HIS A 423 15.79 -10.05 21.00
CA HIS A 423 15.52 -9.61 22.37
C HIS A 423 16.66 -9.91 23.33
N ILE A 424 17.85 -9.43 23.02
CA ILE A 424 19.03 -9.50 23.89
C ILE A 424 19.40 -8.11 24.40
N ASN A 425 20.10 -8.02 25.51
CA ASN A 425 20.47 -6.74 26.15
C ASN A 425 21.14 -5.74 25.19
N LYS A 426 21.87 -6.24 24.19
CA LYS A 426 22.53 -5.41 23.17
C LYS A 426 21.53 -4.57 22.37
N PHE A 427 20.35 -5.09 22.04
CA PHE A 427 19.38 -4.46 21.17
C PHE A 427 18.09 -4.00 21.88
N ASN A 428 17.83 -4.48 23.10
CA ASN A 428 16.79 -3.98 24.00
C ASN A 428 17.27 -2.72 24.74
N ARG A 429 17.58 -1.65 24.01
CA ARG A 429 18.22 -0.45 24.54
C ARG A 429 17.24 0.57 25.09
N PHE A 430 16.07 0.68 24.49
CA PHE A 430 15.07 1.69 24.82
C PHE A 430 13.80 1.05 25.38
N SER A 431 13.12 1.77 26.27
CA SER A 431 11.88 1.38 26.94
C SER A 431 10.90 2.56 26.96
N ALA A 432 9.67 2.35 27.39
CA ALA A 432 8.67 3.40 27.53
C ALA A 432 9.16 4.59 28.36
N LYS A 433 10.08 4.37 29.33
CA LYS A 433 10.66 5.41 30.19
C LYS A 433 11.55 6.41 29.44
N ASP A 434 12.11 6.00 28.30
CA ASP A 434 12.99 6.83 27.47
C ASP A 434 12.19 7.77 26.57
N ILE A 435 10.90 7.49 26.35
CA ILE A 435 10.01 8.32 25.54
C ILE A 435 9.48 9.48 26.37
N LYS A 436 10.13 10.64 26.24
CA LYS A 436 9.85 11.84 27.04
C LYS A 436 8.63 12.63 26.57
N ARG A 437 8.14 12.37 25.36
CA ARG A 437 7.00 13.08 24.80
C ARG A 437 5.74 12.85 25.63
N THR A 438 4.99 13.93 25.91
CA THR A 438 3.76 13.91 26.70
C THR A 438 2.62 14.49 25.86
N VAL A 439 1.75 13.63 25.37
CA VAL A 439 0.48 14.00 24.72
C VAL A 439 -0.62 13.10 25.26
N SER A 440 -1.84 13.59 25.30
CA SER A 440 -2.97 12.93 26.00
C SER A 440 -3.27 11.51 25.54
N TYR A 441 -2.98 11.17 24.29
CA TYR A 441 -3.21 9.84 23.73
C TYR A 441 -2.05 8.84 23.96
N LEU A 442 -0.86 9.28 24.40
CA LEU A 442 0.28 8.40 24.66
C LEU A 442 0.17 7.70 26.01
N THR A 443 -0.37 6.49 25.99
CA THR A 443 -0.33 5.57 27.13
C THR A 443 1.06 4.92 27.25
N GLU A 444 1.36 4.29 28.39
CA GLU A 444 2.62 3.56 28.58
C GLU A 444 2.81 2.43 27.54
N SER A 445 1.74 1.75 27.13
CA SER A 445 1.80 0.73 26.07
C SER A 445 2.17 1.33 24.71
N LYS A 446 1.71 2.53 24.38
CA LYS A 446 2.06 3.22 23.14
C LYS A 446 3.49 3.75 23.19
N LYS A 447 3.96 4.25 24.33
CA LYS A 447 5.37 4.58 24.52
C LYS A 447 6.27 3.36 24.38
N GLN A 448 5.83 2.20 24.88
CA GLN A 448 6.57 0.96 24.68
C GLN A 448 6.64 0.57 23.20
N ALA A 449 5.57 0.73 22.44
CA ALA A 449 5.58 0.48 20.99
C ALA A 449 6.53 1.44 20.24
N ILE A 450 6.65 2.70 20.67
CA ILE A 450 7.65 3.64 20.14
C ILE A 450 9.07 3.16 20.48
N ALA A 451 9.31 2.74 21.72
CA ALA A 451 10.61 2.24 22.15
C ALA A 451 11.03 0.95 21.39
N GLU A 452 10.08 0.08 21.07
CA GLU A 452 10.31 -1.10 20.23
C GLU A 452 10.69 -0.71 18.79
N TYR A 453 10.05 0.32 18.25
CA TYR A 453 10.44 0.90 16.97
C TYR A 453 11.87 1.48 17.01
N ASP A 454 12.21 2.19 18.06
CA ASP A 454 13.55 2.75 18.27
C ASP A 454 14.62 1.65 18.44
N ASN A 455 14.27 0.55 19.09
CA ASN A 455 15.15 -0.64 19.20
C ASN A 455 15.35 -1.30 17.83
N ALA A 456 14.30 -1.42 17.01
CA ALA A 456 14.41 -1.93 15.64
C ALA A 456 15.28 -0.99 14.78
N THR A 457 15.18 0.32 14.98
CA THR A 457 16.03 1.33 14.33
C THR A 457 17.50 1.20 14.76
N TYR A 458 17.74 1.00 16.05
CA TYR A 458 19.08 0.75 16.58
C TYR A 458 19.69 -0.54 16.04
N TYR A 459 18.88 -1.58 15.87
CA TYR A 459 19.30 -2.82 15.26
C TYR A 459 19.59 -2.67 13.75
N ASN A 460 18.78 -1.92 13.02
CA ASN A 460 19.01 -1.60 11.62
C ASN A 460 20.35 -0.85 11.42
N ASP A 461 20.72 0.06 12.34
CA ASP A 461 22.04 0.70 12.35
C ASP A 461 23.19 -0.32 12.40
N TYR A 462 23.06 -1.34 13.26
CA TYR A 462 24.01 -2.44 13.34
C TYR A 462 24.08 -3.26 12.05
N VAL A 463 22.94 -3.58 11.45
CA VAL A 463 22.88 -4.35 10.19
C VAL A 463 23.53 -3.58 9.04
N VAL A 464 23.23 -2.30 8.89
CA VAL A 464 23.80 -1.48 7.81
C VAL A 464 25.31 -1.30 8.00
N GLU A 465 25.77 -1.11 9.24
CA GLU A 465 27.21 -1.08 9.54
C GLU A 465 27.89 -2.43 9.25
N HIS A 466 27.21 -3.55 9.50
CA HIS A 466 27.73 -4.87 9.12
C HIS A 466 27.93 -4.97 7.59
N ILE A 467 26.95 -4.54 6.81
CA ILE A 467 27.08 -4.45 5.33
C ILE A 467 28.29 -3.58 4.95
N ILE A 468 28.41 -2.39 5.54
CA ILE A 468 29.55 -1.49 5.28
C ILE A 468 30.86 -2.19 5.53
N ASN A 469 31.00 -2.91 6.64
CA ASN A 469 32.26 -3.58 7.02
C ASN A 469 32.68 -4.67 6.05
N LEU A 470 31.74 -5.39 5.42
CA LEU A 470 32.04 -6.40 4.39
C LEU A 470 32.73 -5.82 3.15
N PHE A 471 32.56 -4.52 2.90
CA PHE A 471 33.04 -3.87 1.68
C PHE A 471 33.96 -2.68 1.95
N ARG A 472 34.27 -2.38 3.20
CA ARG A 472 35.03 -1.20 3.64
C ARG A 472 36.37 -1.03 2.91
N ASN A 473 37.06 -2.14 2.69
CA ASN A 473 38.41 -2.14 2.10
C ASN A 473 38.41 -2.26 0.57
N GLU A 474 37.25 -2.24 -0.07
CA GLU A 474 37.12 -2.32 -1.52
C GLU A 474 36.72 -0.99 -2.13
N ASN A 475 36.80 -0.85 -3.46
CA ASN A 475 36.26 0.33 -4.17
C ASN A 475 34.75 0.24 -4.19
N THR A 476 34.08 0.90 -3.24
CA THR A 476 32.65 0.66 -2.95
C THR A 476 31.91 1.96 -2.68
N VAL A 477 30.70 2.05 -3.25
CA VAL A 477 29.69 3.04 -2.90
C VAL A 477 28.39 2.31 -2.49
N LEU A 478 27.80 2.74 -1.38
CA LEU A 478 26.55 2.22 -0.87
C LEU A 478 25.49 3.32 -0.86
N VAL A 479 24.29 2.99 -1.34
CA VAL A 479 23.10 3.81 -1.23
C VAL A 479 22.09 3.06 -0.34
N TYR A 480 21.70 3.67 0.78
CA TYR A 480 20.67 3.20 1.66
C TYR A 480 19.49 4.18 1.67
N PHE A 481 18.29 3.66 1.56
CA PHE A 481 17.05 4.40 1.77
C PHE A 481 15.95 3.45 2.24
N SER A 482 14.90 4.00 2.87
CA SER A 482 13.69 3.22 3.15
C SER A 482 12.70 3.35 2.00
N ASP A 483 11.93 2.29 1.77
CA ASP A 483 10.85 2.25 0.79
C ASP A 483 9.74 3.25 1.14
N HIS A 484 9.33 3.33 2.42
CA HIS A 484 8.43 4.34 2.99
C HIS A 484 8.71 4.52 4.49
N GLY A 485 8.02 5.47 5.11
CA GLY A 485 7.96 5.63 6.55
C GLY A 485 6.64 5.10 7.12
N GLU A 486 6.39 5.39 8.40
CA GLU A 486 5.21 4.95 9.13
C GLU A 486 4.82 5.97 10.20
N GLU A 487 3.57 6.05 10.62
CA GLU A 487 3.16 6.78 11.83
C GLU A 487 3.28 5.87 13.04
N ILE A 488 4.00 6.31 14.08
CA ILE A 488 4.16 5.58 15.35
C ILE A 488 3.75 6.50 16.52
N TYR A 489 2.48 6.87 16.55
CA TYR A 489 1.92 7.77 17.56
C TYR A 489 2.67 9.12 17.68
N ASP A 490 3.34 9.58 16.59
CA ASP A 490 4.11 10.82 16.63
C ASP A 490 3.22 12.04 16.62
N TYR A 491 2.27 12.09 15.74
CA TYR A 491 1.39 13.23 15.54
C TYR A 491 -0.09 12.87 15.64
N GLN A 492 -0.43 11.59 15.63
CA GLN A 492 -1.79 11.07 15.71
C GLN A 492 -1.88 9.91 16.68
N ASP A 493 -3.10 9.65 17.17
CA ASP A 493 -3.39 8.44 17.96
C ASP A 493 -3.55 7.22 17.03
N SER A 494 -2.50 6.92 16.28
CA SER A 494 -2.47 5.79 15.34
C SER A 494 -1.06 5.27 15.12
N LYS A 495 -0.96 3.97 14.85
CA LYS A 495 0.24 3.27 14.38
C LYS A 495 -0.06 2.73 12.99
N GLY A 496 0.90 2.86 12.08
CA GLY A 496 0.78 2.32 10.73
C GLY A 496 0.60 3.39 9.66
N ARG A 497 0.09 2.98 8.52
CA ARG A 497 -0.08 3.81 7.33
C ARG A 497 -1.55 4.11 7.11
N THR A 498 -1.90 5.36 6.95
CA THR A 498 -3.28 5.78 6.74
C THR A 498 -3.38 6.64 5.50
N ASN A 499 -4.46 6.46 4.77
CA ASN A 499 -4.80 7.30 3.62
C ASN A 499 -5.82 8.37 4.00
N LEU A 500 -6.25 8.41 5.27
CA LEU A 500 -7.32 9.28 5.72
C LEU A 500 -6.76 10.59 6.25
N ILE A 501 -7.05 11.63 5.52
CA ILE A 501 -6.87 13.01 5.93
C ILE A 501 -8.02 13.38 6.85
N ARG A 502 -7.84 13.25 8.17
CA ARG A 502 -8.79 13.77 9.15
C ARG A 502 -8.15 14.90 9.94
N GLY A 503 -8.57 16.11 9.61
CA GLY A 503 -8.60 17.30 10.45
C GLY A 503 -7.30 17.75 11.12
N GLY A 504 -6.76 18.91 10.69
CA GLY A 504 -5.83 19.73 11.45
C GLY A 504 -4.35 19.67 11.01
N GLN A 505 -3.52 20.52 11.64
CA GLN A 505 -2.07 20.62 11.34
C GLN A 505 -1.29 19.32 11.63
N ASN A 506 -1.73 18.54 12.62
CA ASN A 506 -1.08 17.26 12.98
C ASN A 506 -1.21 16.21 11.89
N LEU A 507 -2.22 16.31 11.04
CA LEU A 507 -2.40 15.44 9.89
C LEU A 507 -1.28 15.56 8.87
N LYS A 508 -0.89 16.78 8.51
CA LYS A 508 0.20 17.01 7.56
C LYS A 508 1.49 16.35 8.05
N LYS A 509 1.79 16.50 9.35
CA LYS A 509 2.97 15.91 9.97
C LYS A 509 2.91 14.37 10.03
N GLY A 510 1.76 13.80 10.39
CA GLY A 510 1.57 12.34 10.38
C GLY A 510 1.71 11.73 8.97
N LEU A 511 1.30 12.47 7.93
CA LEU A 511 1.58 12.07 6.56
C LEU A 511 3.06 12.23 6.18
N GLU A 512 3.71 13.31 6.62
CA GLU A 512 5.15 13.49 6.43
C GLU A 512 5.95 12.32 6.99
N CYS A 513 5.54 11.74 8.13
CA CYS A 513 6.16 10.53 8.69
C CYS A 513 6.09 9.33 7.75
N GLN A 514 5.01 9.18 6.99
CA GLN A 514 4.81 8.04 6.09
C GLN A 514 5.59 8.17 4.77
N TYR A 515 5.98 9.39 4.37
CA TYR A 515 6.63 9.66 3.10
C TYR A 515 8.06 10.19 3.22
N SER A 516 8.43 10.76 4.37
CA SER A 516 9.77 11.31 4.59
C SER A 516 10.70 10.24 5.11
N VAL A 517 11.61 9.78 4.27
CA VAL A 517 12.47 8.61 4.54
C VAL A 517 13.94 9.01 4.76
N PRO A 518 14.71 8.24 5.53
CA PRO A 518 16.16 8.38 5.56
C PRO A 518 16.74 8.00 4.19
N PHE A 519 17.77 8.75 3.80
CA PHE A 519 18.54 8.50 2.58
C PHE A 519 20.00 8.87 2.82
N VAL A 520 20.88 7.88 2.68
CA VAL A 520 22.31 8.09 2.90
C VAL A 520 23.15 7.46 1.80
N ILE A 521 24.31 8.04 1.53
CA ILE A 521 25.34 7.46 0.68
C ILE A 521 26.58 7.25 1.53
N TRP A 522 27.09 6.02 1.56
CA TRP A 522 28.38 5.71 2.15
C TRP A 522 29.40 5.43 1.05
N CYS A 523 30.63 5.90 1.24
CA CYS A 523 31.73 5.75 0.31
C CYS A 523 32.98 5.24 1.02
N SER A 524 33.57 4.15 0.51
CA SER A 524 34.87 3.69 0.98
C SER A 524 35.99 4.68 0.68
N ASP A 525 37.10 4.62 1.39
CA ASP A 525 38.27 5.48 1.11
C ASP A 525 38.77 5.30 -0.31
N LYS A 526 38.77 4.07 -0.84
CA LYS A 526 39.15 3.81 -2.22
C LYS A 526 38.23 4.50 -3.23
N PHE A 527 36.91 4.49 -2.96
CA PHE A 527 35.96 5.18 -3.82
C PHE A 527 36.15 6.71 -3.78
N LYS A 528 36.30 7.26 -2.57
CA LYS A 528 36.51 8.71 -2.37
C LYS A 528 37.73 9.20 -3.10
N ASN A 529 38.85 8.49 -2.97
CA ASN A 529 40.13 8.85 -3.60
C ASN A 529 40.06 8.78 -5.13
N LYS A 530 39.33 7.83 -5.69
CA LYS A 530 39.16 7.67 -7.14
C LYS A 530 38.15 8.65 -7.75
N ASN A 531 37.21 9.16 -6.96
CA ASN A 531 36.09 9.95 -7.45
C ASN A 531 35.91 11.30 -6.75
N PRO A 532 36.96 12.18 -6.69
CA PRO A 532 36.90 13.44 -5.95
C PRO A 532 35.76 14.35 -6.43
N LYS A 533 35.49 14.39 -7.74
CA LYS A 533 34.40 15.16 -8.33
C LYS A 533 33.01 14.66 -7.86
N ILE A 534 32.81 13.35 -7.79
CA ILE A 534 31.57 12.78 -7.29
C ILE A 534 31.41 13.13 -5.81
N MET A 535 32.49 13.08 -5.02
CA MET A 535 32.46 13.45 -3.60
C MET A 535 32.05 14.89 -3.38
N GLU A 536 32.53 15.82 -4.18
CA GLU A 536 32.09 17.21 -4.15
C GLU A 536 30.63 17.38 -4.50
N GLN A 537 30.16 16.72 -5.55
CA GLN A 537 28.76 16.73 -5.98
C GLN A 537 27.84 16.15 -4.89
N ILE A 538 28.24 15.09 -4.19
CA ILE A 538 27.51 14.54 -3.05
C ILE A 538 27.35 15.61 -1.97
N ARG A 539 28.47 16.25 -1.54
CA ARG A 539 28.45 17.30 -0.50
C ARG A 539 27.55 18.49 -0.88
N CYS A 540 27.58 18.91 -2.13
CA CYS A 540 26.75 20.02 -2.64
C CYS A 540 25.27 19.66 -2.82
N SER A 541 24.90 18.39 -2.65
CA SER A 541 23.53 17.91 -2.92
C SER A 541 22.73 17.49 -1.68
N LEU A 542 23.33 17.51 -0.47
CA LEU A 542 22.76 16.97 0.77
C LEU A 542 21.43 17.61 1.19
N THR A 543 21.16 18.84 0.76
CA THR A 543 19.93 19.58 1.11
C THR A 543 18.93 19.68 -0.05
N LYS A 544 19.32 19.26 -1.24
CA LYS A 544 18.43 19.30 -2.39
C LYS A 544 17.21 18.39 -2.19
N PRO A 545 16.01 18.80 -2.62
CA PRO A 545 14.85 17.94 -2.59
C PRO A 545 15.00 16.78 -3.59
N PHE A 546 14.71 15.57 -3.12
CA PHE A 546 14.80 14.35 -3.93
C PHE A 546 13.63 13.42 -3.67
N SER A 547 13.35 12.54 -4.62
CA SER A 547 12.33 11.50 -4.52
C SER A 547 12.91 10.15 -4.93
N THR A 548 12.60 9.11 -4.16
CA THR A 548 13.21 7.77 -4.29
C THR A 548 12.90 7.07 -5.62
N ASP A 549 11.86 7.48 -6.34
CA ASP A 549 11.58 7.01 -7.71
C ASP A 549 12.67 7.39 -8.74
N ASN A 550 13.59 8.28 -8.35
CA ASN A 550 14.74 8.68 -9.18
C ASN A 550 16.06 8.03 -8.73
N VAL A 551 16.03 7.13 -7.76
CA VAL A 551 17.24 6.52 -7.20
C VAL A 551 18.04 5.72 -8.26
N SER A 552 17.37 5.08 -9.22
CA SER A 552 18.01 4.39 -10.33
C SER A 552 18.95 5.31 -11.14
N GLN A 553 18.56 6.57 -11.36
CA GLN A 553 19.36 7.55 -12.09
C GLN A 553 20.62 7.95 -11.31
N LEU A 554 20.51 8.06 -10.00
CA LEU A 554 21.64 8.29 -9.11
C LEU A 554 22.60 7.09 -9.13
N VAL A 555 22.09 5.87 -9.07
CA VAL A 555 22.91 4.64 -9.05
C VAL A 555 23.61 4.42 -10.40
N PHE A 556 22.96 4.72 -11.53
CA PHE A 556 23.63 4.73 -12.84
C PHE A 556 24.83 5.69 -12.86
N TYR A 557 24.66 6.87 -12.30
CA TYR A 557 25.73 7.87 -12.25
C TYR A 557 26.88 7.45 -11.32
N LEU A 558 26.57 7.01 -10.10
CA LEU A 558 27.58 6.57 -9.13
C LEU A 558 28.39 5.37 -9.64
N SER A 559 27.74 4.49 -10.40
CA SER A 559 28.41 3.33 -11.00
C SER A 559 29.25 3.69 -12.24
N GLY A 560 29.03 4.84 -12.87
CA GLY A 560 29.64 5.18 -14.15
C GLY A 560 29.08 4.39 -15.34
N LEU A 561 27.91 3.75 -15.16
CA LEU A 561 27.25 2.95 -16.19
C LEU A 561 26.77 3.84 -17.34
N LYS A 562 27.14 3.49 -18.57
CA LYS A 562 26.72 4.18 -19.81
C LYS A 562 25.50 3.45 -20.37
N THR A 563 24.36 4.13 -20.37
CA THR A 563 23.09 3.61 -20.88
C THR A 563 22.23 4.74 -21.43
N SER A 564 21.43 4.45 -22.46
CA SER A 564 20.44 5.39 -23.01
C SER A 564 19.27 5.66 -22.04
N TYR A 565 19.17 4.90 -20.97
CA TYR A 565 18.15 5.08 -19.93
C TYR A 565 18.55 6.10 -18.85
N TYR A 566 19.79 6.60 -18.88
CA TYR A 566 20.25 7.62 -17.94
C TYR A 566 19.72 9.00 -18.32
N ASN A 567 19.10 9.68 -17.33
CA ASN A 567 18.60 11.04 -17.44
C ASN A 567 19.24 11.94 -16.39
N SER A 568 20.17 12.78 -16.80
CA SER A 568 20.91 13.68 -15.89
C SER A 568 20.01 14.69 -15.16
N ASN A 569 18.87 15.08 -15.73
CA ASN A 569 17.93 15.99 -15.09
C ASN A 569 17.23 15.36 -13.86
N ARG A 570 17.29 14.04 -13.72
CA ARG A 570 16.69 13.28 -12.61
C ARG A 570 17.73 12.79 -11.59
N ASN A 571 19.02 12.98 -11.88
CA ASN A 571 20.08 12.63 -10.94
C ASN A 571 20.42 13.82 -10.04
N ILE A 572 20.20 13.67 -8.73
CA ILE A 572 20.43 14.73 -7.72
C ILE A 572 21.86 15.28 -7.71
N LEU A 573 22.86 14.48 -8.11
CA LEU A 573 24.27 14.89 -8.17
C LEU A 573 24.62 15.65 -9.46
N SER A 574 23.74 15.60 -10.46
CA SER A 574 24.01 16.25 -11.74
C SER A 574 23.91 17.78 -11.64
N PRO A 575 24.78 18.52 -12.33
CA PRO A 575 24.63 19.98 -12.51
C PRO A 575 23.31 20.36 -13.20
N THR A 576 22.77 19.47 -14.04
CA THR A 576 21.51 19.68 -14.78
C THR A 576 20.27 19.17 -14.02
N PHE A 577 20.42 18.76 -12.76
CA PHE A 577 19.32 18.26 -11.96
C PHE A 577 18.19 19.28 -11.88
N LYS A 578 16.99 18.85 -12.24
CA LYS A 578 15.78 19.67 -12.18
C LYS A 578 14.93 19.25 -11.00
N ILE A 579 14.71 20.18 -10.09
CA ILE A 579 13.77 20.00 -9.00
C ILE A 579 12.36 19.99 -9.61
N LYS A 580 11.73 18.82 -9.62
CA LYS A 580 10.32 18.68 -10.00
C LYS A 580 9.44 18.78 -8.77
N GLU A 581 8.18 19.13 -8.96
CA GLU A 581 7.17 19.05 -7.91
C GLU A 581 7.12 17.61 -7.36
N ARG A 582 7.22 17.47 -6.04
CA ARG A 582 7.16 16.16 -5.38
C ARG A 582 5.72 15.83 -5.07
N ILE A 583 5.22 14.81 -5.72
CA ILE A 583 3.84 14.40 -5.63
C ILE A 583 3.76 13.12 -4.80
N LEU A 584 2.84 13.07 -3.83
CA LEU A 584 2.57 11.91 -3.02
C LEU A 584 1.31 11.23 -3.55
N PHE A 585 1.35 9.92 -3.76
CA PHE A 585 0.30 9.16 -4.43
C PHE A 585 -1.10 9.39 -3.83
N ASN A 586 -1.21 9.39 -2.50
CA ASN A 586 -2.49 9.60 -1.84
C ASN A 586 -2.94 11.07 -1.79
N PHE A 587 -2.03 12.02 -2.01
CA PHE A 587 -2.34 13.45 -2.02
C PHE A 587 -2.84 13.96 -3.36
N ILE A 588 -2.42 13.37 -4.48
CA ILE A 588 -2.93 13.73 -5.82
C ILE A 588 -4.42 13.48 -5.90
N ARG A 589 -4.88 12.43 -5.22
CA ARG A 589 -6.29 12.04 -5.24
C ARG A 589 -7.20 12.91 -4.37
N GLU A 590 -6.65 13.72 -3.47
CA GLU A 590 -7.44 14.47 -2.47
C GLU A 590 -7.21 15.98 -2.43
N ASN A 591 -6.54 16.58 -3.40
CA ASN A 591 -6.13 18.01 -3.48
C ASN A 591 -4.74 18.36 -2.93
N LYS A 592 -3.78 18.41 -3.86
CA LYS A 592 -2.71 19.41 -4.00
C LYS A 592 -1.63 19.54 -2.92
N LYS A 593 -0.39 19.39 -3.40
CA LYS A 593 0.86 20.10 -3.04
C LYS A 593 1.22 20.14 -1.56
N LEU A 594 2.12 19.24 -1.15
CA LEU A 594 3.11 19.58 -0.12
C LEU A 594 4.18 20.45 -0.80
N ALA A 595 4.05 21.76 -0.66
CA ALA A 595 5.09 22.71 -1.05
C ALA A 595 6.22 22.67 -0.04
#